data_58384ec567002128c24350b83ec77a79
#
_entry.id   58384ec567002128c24350b83ec77a79
#
_cell.length_a   1.000
_cell.length_b   1.000
_cell.length_c   1.000
_cell.angle_alpha   90.00
_cell.angle_beta   90.00
_cell.angle_gamma   90.00
#
_symmetry.space_group_name_H-M   'P 1'
#
loop_
_entity.id
_entity.type
_entity.pdbx_description
1 polymer ?
#
loop_
_entity_poly.entity_id
_entity_poly.type
_entity_poly.pdbx_seq_one_letter_code
_entity_poly.pdbx_strand_id
1 'polypeptide(L)'
;MITQRFNTNIEWRDYWPANHYMFGLFQLLEYLESHIPFEQHTEMIEIGSYMGESTMMFASVNLFDKIHTIEPFEGEEEFNDLFDYGWEEVKNEYLLNTRYWDNIQLWEDYSYNVVDEFKESSVDFIYVDGSHEYEDVKRDLELYLPLIKPGGYIAGHDYMEYFEGCKKAVDEVVGKPDKIFRDFSWIKKI
;
A
#
# COMPACT_ATOMS: atom_id res chain seq x y z
N MET A 1 19.86 2.74 -4.04
CA MET A 1 19.54 3.94 -4.84
C MET A 1 18.29 3.59 -5.63
N ILE A 2 17.15 4.17 -5.23
CA ILE A 2 15.86 3.91 -5.89
C ILE A 2 15.94 4.48 -7.30
N THR A 3 15.98 3.62 -8.32
CA THR A 3 16.07 4.03 -9.72
C THR A 3 14.68 4.00 -10.32
N GLN A 4 14.23 5.13 -10.84
CA GLN A 4 12.96 5.25 -11.55
C GLN A 4 12.90 4.34 -12.78
N ARG A 5 11.77 3.66 -12.96
CA ARG A 5 11.35 3.09 -14.25
C ARG A 5 10.73 4.15 -15.19
N PHE A 6 10.61 5.38 -14.76
CA PHE A 6 10.15 6.47 -15.60
C PHE A 6 11.15 6.79 -16.70
N ASN A 7 10.66 6.92 -17.92
CA ASN A 7 11.39 7.49 -19.04
C ASN A 7 11.47 9.04 -18.94
N THR A 8 11.56 9.56 -17.73
CA THR A 8 11.71 10.97 -17.43
C THR A 8 12.96 11.18 -16.59
N ASN A 9 13.72 12.25 -16.87
CA ASN A 9 14.92 12.63 -16.13
C ASN A 9 14.64 13.23 -14.74
N ILE A 10 13.44 13.02 -14.19
CA ILE A 10 13.06 13.53 -12.88
C ILE A 10 13.29 12.40 -11.88
N GLU A 11 14.20 12.60 -10.95
CA GLU A 11 14.33 11.69 -9.80
C GLU A 11 13.04 11.81 -8.97
N TRP A 12 12.40 10.69 -8.66
CA TRP A 12 11.17 10.66 -7.87
C TRP A 12 11.32 11.36 -6.50
N ARG A 13 12.55 11.42 -5.94
CA ARG A 13 12.90 12.18 -4.73
C ARG A 13 12.70 13.70 -4.89
N ASP A 14 12.81 14.21 -6.10
CA ASP A 14 12.54 15.63 -6.40
C ASP A 14 11.03 15.90 -6.48
N TYR A 15 10.25 14.86 -6.78
CA TYR A 15 8.79 14.94 -6.83
C TYR A 15 8.14 14.92 -5.43
N TRP A 16 8.73 14.19 -4.48
CA TRP A 16 8.20 14.01 -3.14
C TRP A 16 9.04 14.75 -2.09
N PRO A 17 8.83 16.06 -1.88
CA PRO A 17 9.60 16.84 -0.91
C PRO A 17 9.31 16.38 0.53
N ALA A 18 10.25 16.65 1.44
CA ALA A 18 10.19 16.23 2.84
C ALA A 18 8.98 16.75 3.63
N ASN A 19 8.24 17.70 3.12
CA ASN A 19 6.99 18.22 3.68
C ASN A 19 5.73 17.64 3.01
N HIS A 20 5.89 16.72 2.06
CA HIS A 20 4.77 16.04 1.43
C HIS A 20 4.07 15.13 2.45
N TYR A 21 2.75 15.00 2.37
CA TYR A 21 1.96 14.18 3.30
C TYR A 21 2.34 12.69 3.23
N MET A 22 2.80 12.18 2.08
CA MET A 22 3.29 10.82 1.90
C MET A 22 4.80 10.64 2.19
N PHE A 23 5.43 11.57 2.92
CA PHE A 23 6.86 11.47 3.19
C PHE A 23 7.23 10.25 4.07
N GLY A 24 6.33 9.79 4.89
CA GLY A 24 6.55 8.57 5.67
C GLY A 24 6.52 7.32 4.80
N LEU A 25 5.63 7.24 3.81
CA LEU A 25 5.64 6.16 2.80
C LEU A 25 6.97 6.14 2.03
N PHE A 26 7.51 7.31 1.68
CA PHE A 26 8.86 7.40 1.12
C PHE A 26 9.92 6.77 2.05
N GLN A 27 9.88 7.08 3.34
CA GLN A 27 10.80 6.51 4.32
C GLN A 27 10.61 4.99 4.48
N LEU A 28 9.38 4.49 4.36
CA LEU A 28 9.06 3.07 4.34
C LEU A 28 9.71 2.39 3.13
N LEU A 29 9.62 3.00 1.95
CA LEU A 29 10.25 2.48 0.74
C LEU A 29 11.78 2.43 0.86
N GLU A 30 12.43 3.46 1.42
CA GLU A 30 13.86 3.44 1.70
C GLU A 30 14.24 2.33 2.70
N TYR A 31 13.36 2.07 3.67
CA TYR A 31 13.54 0.98 4.61
C TYR A 31 13.47 -0.38 3.91
N LEU A 32 12.44 -0.61 3.09
CA LEU A 32 12.28 -1.84 2.31
C LEU A 32 13.47 -2.08 1.37
N GLU A 33 13.92 -1.04 0.65
CA GLU A 33 15.07 -1.11 -0.25
C GLU A 33 16.35 -1.59 0.46
N SER A 34 16.49 -1.26 1.73
CA SER A 34 17.64 -1.68 2.54
C SER A 34 17.51 -3.10 3.13
N HIS A 35 16.34 -3.72 3.07
CA HIS A 35 16.03 -4.98 3.75
C HIS A 35 15.58 -6.10 2.81
N ILE A 36 15.06 -5.75 1.63
CA ILE A 36 14.68 -6.73 0.59
C ILE A 36 15.85 -6.88 -0.40
N PRO A 37 16.39 -8.08 -0.59
CA PRO A 37 17.47 -8.30 -1.56
C PRO A 37 17.00 -8.05 -3.00
N PHE A 38 17.73 -7.26 -3.76
CA PHE A 38 17.44 -6.90 -5.17
C PHE A 38 17.38 -8.06 -6.17
N GLU A 39 17.85 -9.25 -5.80
CA GLU A 39 17.97 -10.41 -6.69
C GLU A 39 16.76 -11.36 -6.63
N GLN A 40 15.73 -11.02 -5.85
CA GLN A 40 14.55 -11.87 -5.72
C GLN A 40 13.40 -11.30 -6.55
N HIS A 41 12.67 -12.19 -7.21
CA HIS A 41 11.35 -11.85 -7.75
C HIS A 41 10.42 -11.55 -6.59
N THR A 42 10.01 -10.29 -6.48
CA THR A 42 9.18 -9.80 -5.38
C THR A 42 7.80 -9.44 -5.87
N GLU A 43 6.80 -9.93 -5.15
CA GLU A 43 5.40 -9.58 -5.37
C GLU A 43 4.84 -8.85 -4.16
N MET A 44 4.01 -7.84 -4.40
CA MET A 44 3.31 -7.13 -3.34
C MET A 44 1.82 -7.03 -3.61
N ILE A 45 1.08 -6.83 -2.52
CA ILE A 45 -0.34 -6.48 -2.54
C ILE A 45 -0.53 -5.14 -1.82
N GLU A 46 -1.28 -4.24 -2.43
CA GLU A 46 -1.78 -3.01 -1.83
C GLU A 46 -3.31 -3.13 -1.70
N ILE A 47 -3.83 -2.90 -0.51
CA ILE A 47 -5.27 -2.84 -0.23
C ILE A 47 -5.63 -1.38 0.04
N GLY A 48 -6.50 -0.82 -0.81
CA GLY A 48 -6.81 0.61 -0.80
C GLY A 48 -5.77 1.41 -1.58
N SER A 49 -6.02 1.65 -2.83
CA SER A 49 -5.13 2.43 -3.69
C SER A 49 -5.68 3.81 -4.06
N TYR A 50 -6.98 4.04 -3.83
CA TYR A 50 -7.66 5.29 -4.11
C TYR A 50 -7.29 5.85 -5.50
N MET A 51 -6.70 7.03 -5.59
CA MET A 51 -6.23 7.65 -6.85
C MET A 51 -4.87 7.11 -7.35
N GLY A 52 -4.29 6.11 -6.68
CA GLY A 52 -3.07 5.43 -7.14
C GLY A 52 -1.76 6.16 -6.85
N GLU A 53 -1.73 7.15 -5.96
CA GLU A 53 -0.49 7.85 -5.61
C GLU A 53 0.50 6.93 -4.88
N SER A 54 0.04 6.16 -3.89
CA SER A 54 0.84 5.14 -3.21
C SER A 54 1.29 4.04 -4.17
N THR A 55 0.37 3.55 -5.01
CA THR A 55 0.67 2.58 -6.08
C THR A 55 1.80 3.07 -6.98
N MET A 56 1.72 4.33 -7.43
CA MET A 56 2.75 4.95 -8.24
C MET A 56 4.11 5.01 -7.50
N MET A 57 4.11 5.29 -6.19
CA MET A 57 5.32 5.27 -5.39
C MET A 57 5.90 3.85 -5.30
N PHE A 58 5.10 2.83 -5.02
CA PHE A 58 5.54 1.43 -5.02
C PHE A 58 6.09 0.99 -6.38
N ALA A 59 5.45 1.38 -7.46
CA ALA A 59 5.91 1.05 -8.81
C ALA A 59 7.18 1.81 -9.23
N SER A 60 7.42 3.00 -8.68
CA SER A 60 8.60 3.81 -8.99
C SER A 60 9.89 3.29 -8.37
N VAL A 61 9.79 2.51 -7.29
CA VAL A 61 10.92 1.82 -6.69
C VAL A 61 11.11 0.48 -7.40
N ASN A 62 12.28 0.15 -7.85
CA ASN A 62 12.54 -1.08 -8.59
C ASN A 62 12.63 -2.31 -7.64
N LEU A 63 11.70 -2.40 -6.68
CA LEU A 63 11.65 -3.46 -5.67
C LEU A 63 10.68 -4.58 -6.06
N PHE A 64 9.61 -4.26 -6.77
CA PHE A 64 8.52 -5.19 -7.01
C PHE A 64 8.40 -5.53 -8.49
N ASP A 65 8.52 -6.83 -8.82
CA ASP A 65 8.27 -7.32 -10.16
C ASP A 65 6.78 -7.32 -10.50
N LYS A 66 5.93 -7.49 -9.48
CA LYS A 66 4.49 -7.43 -9.60
C LYS A 66 3.84 -6.73 -8.41
N ILE A 67 2.92 -5.86 -8.71
CA ILE A 67 2.12 -5.09 -7.77
C ILE A 67 0.66 -5.40 -8.02
N HIS A 68 0.00 -6.00 -7.05
CA HIS A 68 -1.45 -6.18 -7.05
C HIS A 68 -2.05 -5.04 -6.24
N THR A 69 -2.94 -4.27 -6.85
CA THR A 69 -3.72 -3.24 -6.15
C THR A 69 -5.17 -3.64 -6.10
N ILE A 70 -5.77 -3.55 -4.94
CA ILE A 70 -7.16 -3.93 -4.70
C ILE A 70 -7.92 -2.69 -4.28
N GLU A 71 -8.86 -2.27 -5.13
CA GLU A 71 -9.62 -1.03 -4.93
C GLU A 71 -11.01 -1.18 -5.57
N PRO A 72 -12.10 -1.14 -4.78
CA PRO A 72 -13.45 -1.28 -5.32
C PRO A 72 -13.95 -0.05 -6.08
N PHE A 73 -13.33 1.12 -5.90
CA PHE A 73 -13.81 2.41 -6.37
C PHE A 73 -15.26 2.67 -6.01
N GLU A 74 -15.61 2.25 -4.82
CA GLU A 74 -16.89 2.49 -4.18
C GLU A 74 -16.73 2.52 -2.66
N GLY A 75 -17.66 3.11 -1.94
CA GLY A 75 -17.61 3.21 -0.49
C GLY A 75 -18.52 4.31 0.02
N GLU A 76 -18.33 4.71 1.27
CA GLU A 76 -19.13 5.74 1.89
C GLU A 76 -18.92 7.09 1.20
N GLU A 77 -20.01 7.74 0.79
CA GLU A 77 -19.98 9.04 0.11
C GLU A 77 -19.34 10.13 0.98
N GLU A 78 -19.39 9.99 2.31
CA GLU A 78 -18.84 10.97 3.27
C GLU A 78 -17.33 11.24 3.06
N PHE A 79 -16.57 10.27 2.58
CA PHE A 79 -15.15 10.47 2.33
C PHE A 79 -14.90 11.30 1.06
N ASN A 80 -15.69 11.07 0.02
CA ASN A 80 -15.59 11.83 -1.22
C ASN A 80 -16.20 13.23 -1.12
N ASP A 81 -17.18 13.44 -0.24
CA ASP A 81 -17.76 14.76 0.03
C ASP A 81 -16.74 15.78 0.56
N LEU A 82 -15.66 15.30 1.20
CA LEU A 82 -14.57 16.17 1.65
C LEU A 82 -13.72 16.71 0.49
N PHE A 83 -13.70 16.02 -0.67
CA PHE A 83 -12.84 16.35 -1.80
C PHE A 83 -13.61 16.69 -3.09
N ASP A 84 -14.94 16.63 -3.07
CA ASP A 84 -15.81 16.93 -4.22
C ASP A 84 -15.54 16.03 -5.47
N TYR A 85 -15.09 14.76 -5.24
CA TYR A 85 -14.81 13.78 -6.28
C TYR A 85 -15.83 12.64 -6.25
N GLY A 86 -16.30 12.22 -7.45
CA GLY A 86 -17.04 10.96 -7.61
C GLY A 86 -16.09 9.76 -7.76
N TRP A 87 -16.57 8.56 -7.44
CA TRP A 87 -15.76 7.34 -7.56
C TRP A 87 -15.26 7.08 -8.99
N GLU A 88 -16.01 7.49 -10.01
CA GLU A 88 -15.54 7.42 -11.41
C GLU A 88 -14.34 8.35 -11.66
N GLU A 89 -14.31 9.52 -11.04
CA GLU A 89 -13.19 10.46 -11.13
C GLU A 89 -11.96 9.91 -10.41
N VAL A 90 -12.14 9.32 -9.22
CA VAL A 90 -11.08 8.63 -8.48
C VAL A 90 -10.46 7.52 -9.30
N LYS A 91 -11.28 6.67 -9.93
CA LYS A 91 -10.82 5.60 -10.81
C LYS A 91 -10.06 6.14 -12.04
N ASN A 92 -10.57 7.20 -12.65
CA ASN A 92 -9.89 7.82 -13.78
C ASN A 92 -8.51 8.36 -13.40
N GLU A 93 -8.37 9.00 -12.24
CA GLU A 93 -7.08 9.45 -11.72
C GLU A 93 -6.14 8.27 -11.42
N TYR A 94 -6.64 7.19 -10.80
CA TYR A 94 -5.87 5.97 -10.61
C TYR A 94 -5.30 5.46 -11.94
N LEU A 95 -6.13 5.33 -12.98
CA LEU A 95 -5.71 4.87 -14.29
C LEU A 95 -4.69 5.82 -14.94
N LEU A 96 -4.83 7.13 -14.74
CA LEU A 96 -3.87 8.12 -15.22
C LEU A 96 -2.53 8.01 -14.49
N ASN A 97 -2.54 7.85 -13.18
CA ASN A 97 -1.35 7.78 -12.36
C ASN A 97 -0.56 6.48 -12.60
N THR A 98 -1.26 5.37 -12.82
CA THR A 98 -0.63 4.04 -12.96
C THR A 98 -0.29 3.63 -14.40
N ARG A 99 -0.72 4.36 -15.41
CA ARG A 99 -0.63 4.00 -16.85
C ARG A 99 0.77 3.70 -17.41
N TYR A 100 1.81 4.12 -16.72
CA TYR A 100 3.19 3.97 -17.19
C TYR A 100 3.89 2.71 -16.70
N TRP A 101 3.24 1.92 -15.84
CA TRP A 101 3.79 0.71 -15.28
C TRP A 101 3.03 -0.52 -15.76
N ASP A 102 3.75 -1.47 -16.32
CA ASP A 102 3.22 -2.72 -16.84
C ASP A 102 3.20 -3.86 -15.81
N ASN A 103 3.78 -3.61 -14.63
CA ASN A 103 3.83 -4.55 -13.52
C ASN A 103 2.71 -4.36 -12.49
N ILE A 104 1.76 -3.45 -12.72
CA ILE A 104 0.60 -3.23 -11.85
C ILE A 104 -0.58 -4.04 -12.38
N GLN A 105 -1.21 -4.78 -11.50
CA GLN A 105 -2.48 -5.47 -11.74
C GLN A 105 -3.55 -4.92 -10.80
N LEU A 106 -4.54 -4.23 -11.34
CA LEU A 106 -5.71 -3.78 -10.60
C LEU A 106 -6.72 -4.92 -10.44
N TRP A 107 -7.21 -5.07 -9.21
CA TRP A 107 -8.37 -5.86 -8.83
C TRP A 107 -9.47 -4.89 -8.38
N GLU A 108 -10.44 -4.67 -9.25
CA GLU A 108 -11.56 -3.76 -8.99
C GLU A 108 -12.65 -4.48 -8.21
N ASP A 109 -12.39 -4.71 -6.93
CA ASP A 109 -13.32 -5.40 -6.01
C ASP A 109 -12.85 -5.16 -4.57
N TYR A 110 -13.67 -5.57 -3.61
CA TYR A 110 -13.31 -5.59 -2.19
C TYR A 110 -12.24 -6.66 -1.88
N SER A 111 -11.36 -6.36 -0.94
CA SER A 111 -10.28 -7.23 -0.50
C SER A 111 -10.73 -8.66 -0.17
N TYR A 112 -11.83 -8.78 0.56
CA TYR A 112 -12.39 -10.09 0.98
C TYR A 112 -12.96 -10.93 -0.17
N ASN A 113 -13.20 -10.35 -1.35
CA ASN A 113 -13.60 -11.08 -2.56
C ASN A 113 -12.39 -11.53 -3.40
N VAL A 114 -11.24 -10.87 -3.21
CA VAL A 114 -10.04 -11.09 -4.03
C VAL A 114 -9.03 -12.01 -3.34
N VAL A 115 -9.11 -12.18 -2.04
CA VAL A 115 -8.11 -12.92 -1.26
C VAL A 115 -7.86 -14.34 -1.75
N ASP A 116 -8.89 -15.04 -2.23
CA ASP A 116 -8.80 -16.42 -2.72
C ASP A 116 -8.03 -16.56 -4.05
N GLU A 117 -7.72 -15.46 -4.73
CA GLU A 117 -6.87 -15.44 -5.93
C GLU A 117 -5.37 -15.60 -5.59
N PHE A 118 -5.00 -15.45 -4.33
CA PHE A 118 -3.64 -15.56 -3.83
C PHE A 118 -3.41 -16.84 -3.05
N LYS A 119 -2.18 -17.34 -3.09
CA LYS A 119 -1.78 -18.52 -2.31
C LYS A 119 -1.12 -18.10 -1.00
N GLU A 120 -1.26 -18.93 0.02
CA GLU A 120 -0.49 -18.77 1.25
C GLU A 120 1.02 -18.71 0.96
N SER A 121 1.73 -17.85 1.69
CA SER A 121 3.18 -17.68 1.60
C SER A 121 3.67 -17.38 0.18
N SER A 122 2.94 -16.57 -0.60
CA SER A 122 3.26 -16.27 -2.00
C SER A 122 3.77 -14.85 -2.23
N VAL A 123 3.50 -13.90 -1.34
CA VAL A 123 3.89 -12.50 -1.50
C VAL A 123 4.96 -12.06 -0.51
N ASP A 124 5.76 -11.09 -0.90
CA ASP A 124 6.90 -10.60 -0.09
C ASP A 124 6.50 -9.41 0.77
N PHE A 125 5.53 -8.63 0.33
CA PHE A 125 5.10 -7.40 0.98
C PHE A 125 3.60 -7.16 0.81
N ILE A 126 2.94 -6.74 1.88
CA ILE A 126 1.54 -6.30 1.88
C ILE A 126 1.45 -4.92 2.51
N TYR A 127 0.70 -4.02 1.88
CA TYR A 127 0.39 -2.69 2.38
C TYR A 127 -1.12 -2.53 2.53
N VAL A 128 -1.59 -2.21 3.74
CA VAL A 128 -3.02 -2.08 4.08
C VAL A 128 -3.35 -0.62 4.36
N ASP A 129 -4.14 -0.02 3.49
CA ASP A 129 -4.55 1.40 3.54
C ASP A 129 -5.97 1.60 2.96
N GLY A 130 -6.88 0.66 3.22
CA GLY A 130 -8.23 0.68 2.65
C GLY A 130 -9.23 1.41 3.55
N SER A 131 -9.63 0.81 4.65
CA SER A 131 -10.60 1.35 5.60
C SER A 131 -9.92 1.85 6.87
N HIS A 132 -10.62 2.75 7.61
CA HIS A 132 -10.18 3.21 8.94
C HIS A 132 -11.00 2.56 10.07
N GLU A 133 -12.01 1.76 9.71
CA GLU A 133 -12.85 1.07 10.68
C GLU A 133 -12.18 -0.21 11.21
N TYR A 134 -12.26 -0.41 12.53
CA TYR A 134 -11.60 -1.53 13.21
C TYR A 134 -11.91 -2.90 12.60
N GLU A 135 -13.19 -3.20 12.32
CA GLU A 135 -13.60 -4.51 11.81
C GLU A 135 -13.09 -4.77 10.39
N ASP A 136 -13.02 -3.74 9.56
CA ASP A 136 -12.52 -3.87 8.19
C ASP A 136 -11.02 -4.04 8.16
N VAL A 137 -10.27 -3.18 8.86
CA VAL A 137 -8.81 -3.30 8.96
C VAL A 137 -8.42 -4.65 9.57
N LYS A 138 -9.12 -5.08 10.62
CA LYS A 138 -8.88 -6.38 11.25
C LYS A 138 -9.11 -7.52 10.28
N ARG A 139 -10.23 -7.50 9.54
CA ARG A 139 -10.54 -8.50 8.51
C ARG A 139 -9.46 -8.56 7.44
N ASP A 140 -9.03 -7.42 6.91
CA ASP A 140 -7.98 -7.37 5.90
C ASP A 140 -6.66 -7.95 6.43
N LEU A 141 -6.26 -7.58 7.63
CA LEU A 141 -5.07 -8.13 8.26
C LEU A 141 -5.16 -9.65 8.48
N GLU A 142 -6.30 -10.15 8.99
CA GLU A 142 -6.50 -11.57 9.22
C GLU A 142 -6.51 -12.40 7.93
N LEU A 143 -7.10 -11.88 6.85
CA LEU A 143 -7.19 -12.55 5.56
C LEU A 143 -5.85 -12.55 4.81
N TYR A 144 -5.11 -11.45 4.88
CA TYR A 144 -3.92 -11.27 4.05
C TYR A 144 -2.60 -11.64 4.74
N LEU A 145 -2.54 -11.65 6.07
CA LEU A 145 -1.34 -12.04 6.80
C LEU A 145 -0.80 -13.43 6.42
N PRO A 146 -1.65 -14.48 6.20
CA PRO A 146 -1.18 -15.81 5.79
C PRO A 146 -0.53 -15.85 4.39
N LEU A 147 -0.78 -14.85 3.55
CA LEU A 147 -0.24 -14.78 2.19
C LEU A 147 1.24 -14.38 2.17
N ILE A 148 1.75 -13.80 3.26
CA ILE A 148 3.12 -13.32 3.35
C ILE A 148 4.09 -14.50 3.49
N LYS A 149 5.14 -14.48 2.67
CA LYS A 149 6.25 -15.43 2.81
C LYS A 149 6.96 -15.28 4.16
N PRO A 150 7.47 -16.35 4.77
CA PRO A 150 8.34 -16.24 5.94
C PRO A 150 9.53 -15.30 5.68
N GLY A 151 9.68 -14.27 6.51
CA GLY A 151 10.68 -13.22 6.34
C GLY A 151 10.24 -12.04 5.50
N GLY A 152 9.01 -12.06 4.96
CA GLY A 152 8.36 -10.93 4.29
C GLY A 152 7.89 -9.86 5.27
N TYR A 153 7.16 -8.88 4.76
CA TYR A 153 6.74 -7.73 5.55
C TYR A 153 5.26 -7.44 5.35
N ILE A 154 4.61 -7.02 6.44
CA ILE A 154 3.32 -6.34 6.41
C ILE A 154 3.50 -4.90 6.83
N ALA A 155 2.80 -4.01 6.17
CA ALA A 155 2.80 -2.58 6.47
C ALA A 155 1.41 -1.99 6.25
N GLY A 156 1.22 -0.74 6.58
CA GLY A 156 0.01 0.00 6.33
C GLY A 156 0.13 1.44 6.76
N HIS A 157 -0.96 2.15 6.72
CA HIS A 157 -1.08 3.54 7.14
C HIS A 157 -1.89 3.69 8.44
N ASP A 158 -2.06 4.91 8.92
CA ASP A 158 -2.96 5.30 10.01
C ASP A 158 -2.73 4.66 11.37
N TYR A 159 -1.49 4.26 11.68
CA TYR A 159 -1.14 3.78 13.01
C TYR A 159 -0.98 4.96 13.98
N MET A 160 -2.10 5.61 14.29
CA MET A 160 -2.14 6.82 15.13
C MET A 160 -3.37 6.84 16.04
N GLU A 161 -3.32 7.71 17.07
CA GLU A 161 -4.41 7.81 18.05
C GLU A 161 -5.72 8.35 17.45
N TYR A 162 -5.66 9.12 16.37
CA TYR A 162 -6.85 9.62 15.69
C TYR A 162 -7.66 8.50 15.03
N PHE A 163 -6.98 7.48 14.52
CA PHE A 163 -7.56 6.27 13.95
C PHE A 163 -7.38 5.09 14.92
N GLU A 164 -8.03 5.16 16.09
CA GLU A 164 -7.93 4.11 17.13
C GLU A 164 -8.31 2.73 16.60
N GLY A 165 -9.25 2.65 15.64
CA GLY A 165 -9.67 1.41 15.00
C GLY A 165 -8.53 0.71 14.28
N CYS A 166 -7.81 1.43 13.41
CA CYS A 166 -6.64 0.92 12.68
C CYS A 166 -5.57 0.44 13.64
N LYS A 167 -5.17 1.31 14.58
CA LYS A 167 -4.14 0.99 15.56
C LYS A 167 -4.47 -0.24 16.39
N LYS A 168 -5.72 -0.37 16.85
CA LYS A 168 -6.18 -1.52 17.62
C LYS A 168 -6.15 -2.80 16.79
N ALA A 169 -6.63 -2.77 15.56
CA ALA A 169 -6.62 -3.94 14.67
C ALA A 169 -5.19 -4.43 14.41
N VAL A 170 -4.27 -3.52 14.12
CA VAL A 170 -2.85 -3.85 13.94
C VAL A 170 -2.26 -4.48 15.20
N ASP A 171 -2.48 -3.87 16.37
CA ASP A 171 -1.96 -4.39 17.64
C ASP A 171 -2.48 -5.78 17.98
N GLU A 172 -3.73 -6.09 17.65
CA GLU A 172 -4.35 -7.38 17.94
C GLU A 172 -3.92 -8.48 16.96
N VAL A 173 -3.87 -8.19 15.66
CA VAL A 173 -3.63 -9.21 14.63
C VAL A 173 -2.14 -9.38 14.35
N VAL A 174 -1.44 -8.28 14.19
CA VAL A 174 -0.02 -8.27 13.78
C VAL A 174 0.92 -8.11 14.98
N GLY A 175 0.44 -7.46 16.03
CA GLY A 175 1.24 -7.00 17.15
C GLY A 175 1.89 -5.65 16.86
N LYS A 176 2.70 -5.17 17.81
CA LYS A 176 3.36 -3.87 17.67
C LYS A 176 4.23 -3.80 16.42
N PRO A 177 4.12 -2.73 15.61
CA PRO A 177 5.02 -2.50 14.49
C PRO A 177 6.49 -2.46 14.90
N ASP A 178 7.38 -2.92 14.02
CA ASP A 178 8.83 -2.79 14.21
C ASP A 178 9.28 -1.34 14.01
N LYS A 179 8.57 -0.61 13.14
CA LYS A 179 8.84 0.80 12.87
C LYS A 179 7.57 1.54 12.47
N ILE A 180 7.49 2.81 12.87
CA ILE A 180 6.46 3.77 12.48
C ILE A 180 7.18 4.95 11.82
N PHE A 181 6.65 5.42 10.71
CA PHE A 181 7.20 6.51 9.91
C PHE A 181 6.47 7.83 10.19
N ARG A 182 6.91 8.90 9.53
CA ARG A 182 6.49 10.27 9.84
C ARG A 182 5.01 10.56 9.56
N ASP A 183 4.42 9.88 8.59
CA ASP A 183 3.00 9.98 8.20
C ASP A 183 2.11 8.94 8.88
N PHE A 184 2.65 8.24 9.90
CA PHE A 184 2.01 7.11 10.58
C PHE A 184 1.86 5.85 9.72
N SER A 185 2.54 5.77 8.59
CA SER A 185 2.81 4.48 7.97
C SER A 185 3.61 3.60 8.94
N TRP A 186 3.34 2.33 8.94
CA TRP A 186 3.98 1.37 9.84
C TRP A 186 4.45 0.13 9.10
N ILE A 187 5.38 -0.62 9.68
CA ILE A 187 5.90 -1.87 9.10
C ILE A 187 6.24 -2.87 10.17
N LYS A 188 6.05 -4.15 9.85
CA LYS A 188 6.46 -5.28 10.66
C LYS A 188 6.95 -6.42 9.79
N LYS A 189 8.03 -7.06 10.22
CA LYS A 189 8.55 -8.29 9.62
C LYS A 189 7.80 -9.52 10.15
N ILE A 190 7.49 -10.49 9.27
CA ILE A 190 6.74 -11.71 9.56
C ILE A 190 7.69 -12.94 9.55
#